data_7bc3f87428b720b1397122fd5e238650
#
_entry.id   7bc3f87428b720b1397122fd5e238650
#
_cell.length_a   1.000
_cell.length_b   1.000
_cell.length_c   1.000
_cell.angle_alpha   90.00
_cell.angle_beta   90.00
_cell.angle_gamma   90.00
#
_symmetry.space_group_name_H-M   'P 1'
#
loop_
_entity.id
_entity.type
_entity.pdbx_description
1 polymer ?
#
loop_
_entity_poly.entity_id
_entity_poly.type
_entity_poly.pdbx_seq_one_letter_code
_entity_poly.pdbx_strand_id
1 'polypeptide(L)'
;AAERKKHPADFALWKASKPGEPSWDSPWGPGRPGWHIECSAMSMKYLGETLDIHGGGLDLLFPHHENELAQSECCTGKPFSKYWLHNGLMQASGQSGKVGGQHDKHGDVPDMDAQVAGKLAGSAGAESVKTAVFSTHHPETVRFFLLATHYRSPIDFGDERIEETGRSLEGFYRLIEAFGRITGQDFYALE
;
A
#
# COMPACT_ATOMS: atom_id res chain seq x y z
N ALA A 1 -13.99 -19.83 -14.82
CA ALA A 1 -12.64 -19.87 -14.18
C ALA A 1 -12.65 -20.75 -12.92
N ALA A 2 -13.69 -20.70 -12.10
CA ALA A 2 -13.80 -21.53 -10.87
C ALA A 2 -13.77 -23.04 -11.15
N GLU A 3 -14.38 -23.46 -12.25
CA GLU A 3 -14.46 -24.88 -12.67
C GLU A 3 -13.09 -25.54 -12.98
N ARG A 4 -12.05 -24.75 -13.19
CA ARG A 4 -10.69 -25.26 -13.48
C ARG A 4 -9.78 -25.35 -12.26
N LYS A 5 -10.21 -24.82 -11.12
CA LYS A 5 -9.45 -24.91 -9.86
C LYS A 5 -9.62 -26.28 -9.25
N LYS A 6 -8.54 -26.88 -8.76
CA LYS A 6 -8.59 -28.12 -7.96
C LYS A 6 -8.99 -27.81 -6.51
N HIS A 7 -8.60 -26.65 -6.02
CA HIS A 7 -8.92 -26.15 -4.68
C HIS A 7 -9.37 -24.68 -4.75
N PRO A 8 -10.31 -24.23 -3.92
CA PRO A 8 -10.75 -22.82 -3.91
C PRO A 8 -9.62 -21.81 -3.76
N ALA A 9 -8.59 -22.13 -3.00
CA ALA A 9 -7.43 -21.28 -2.79
C ALA A 9 -6.44 -21.22 -3.98
N ASP A 10 -6.60 -22.07 -5.01
CA ASP A 10 -5.74 -22.03 -6.18
C ASP A 10 -5.82 -20.68 -6.88
N PHE A 11 -4.67 -20.18 -7.32
CA PHE A 11 -4.55 -18.90 -8.03
C PHE A 11 -3.72 -19.04 -9.30
N ALA A 12 -3.90 -18.10 -10.25
CA ALA A 12 -3.24 -18.15 -11.54
C ALA A 12 -1.81 -17.62 -11.46
N LEU A 13 -0.84 -18.45 -11.79
CA LEU A 13 0.56 -18.04 -11.98
C LEU A 13 0.79 -17.41 -13.35
N TRP A 14 0.11 -17.95 -14.39
CA TRP A 14 0.19 -17.50 -15.77
C TRP A 14 -1.20 -17.30 -16.33
N LYS A 15 -1.43 -16.21 -17.03
CA LYS A 15 -2.72 -15.86 -17.64
C LYS A 15 -2.54 -15.73 -19.15
N ALA A 16 -3.46 -16.31 -19.94
CA ALA A 16 -3.51 -16.05 -21.37
C ALA A 16 -3.67 -14.54 -21.62
N SER A 17 -2.88 -14.01 -22.56
CA SER A 17 -2.96 -12.60 -22.92
C SER A 17 -4.23 -12.30 -23.70
N LYS A 18 -4.76 -11.10 -23.54
CA LYS A 18 -5.85 -10.55 -24.37
C LYS A 18 -5.26 -9.67 -25.46
N PRO A 19 -6.01 -9.40 -26.53
CA PRO A 19 -5.57 -8.45 -27.54
C PRO A 19 -5.21 -7.09 -26.93
N GLY A 20 -4.00 -6.59 -27.25
CA GLY A 20 -3.49 -5.32 -26.72
C GLY A 20 -2.77 -5.39 -25.37
N GLU A 21 -2.75 -6.56 -24.70
CA GLU A 21 -1.94 -6.78 -23.52
C GLU A 21 -0.51 -7.21 -23.88
N PRO A 22 0.50 -6.87 -23.06
CA PRO A 22 1.82 -7.48 -23.15
C PRO A 22 1.72 -9.01 -23.10
N SER A 23 2.52 -9.68 -23.93
CA SER A 23 2.47 -11.12 -24.08
C SER A 23 3.87 -11.70 -24.27
N TRP A 24 4.10 -12.86 -23.66
CA TRP A 24 5.33 -13.64 -23.78
C TRP A 24 4.97 -15.08 -24.11
N ASP A 25 5.86 -15.73 -24.86
CA ASP A 25 5.72 -17.15 -25.14
C ASP A 25 5.93 -18.00 -23.88
N SER A 26 5.15 -19.06 -23.76
CA SER A 26 5.28 -20.02 -22.66
C SER A 26 4.86 -21.41 -23.11
N PRO A 27 5.21 -22.47 -22.32
CA PRO A 27 4.74 -23.83 -22.59
C PRO A 27 3.20 -23.97 -22.59
N TRP A 28 2.49 -22.98 -22.04
CA TRP A 28 1.02 -22.95 -21.95
C TRP A 28 0.38 -22.02 -22.98
N GLY A 29 1.21 -21.51 -23.91
CA GLY A 29 0.80 -20.55 -24.93
C GLY A 29 1.15 -19.10 -24.59
N PRO A 30 0.87 -18.15 -25.53
CA PRO A 30 1.12 -16.76 -25.30
C PRO A 30 0.32 -16.22 -24.10
N GLY A 31 1.01 -15.51 -23.21
CA GLY A 31 0.38 -15.03 -21.98
C GLY A 31 1.24 -14.08 -21.20
N ARG A 32 0.80 -13.79 -19.99
CA ARG A 32 1.48 -12.92 -19.04
C ARG A 32 1.43 -13.49 -17.63
N PRO A 33 2.36 -13.09 -16.75
CA PRO A 33 2.35 -13.53 -15.36
C PRO A 33 1.07 -13.05 -14.64
N GLY A 34 0.69 -13.77 -13.60
CA GLY A 34 -0.27 -13.29 -12.60
C GLY A 34 0.37 -12.27 -11.67
N TRP A 35 -0.43 -11.44 -11.03
CA TRP A 35 0.05 -10.36 -10.15
C TRP A 35 1.01 -10.85 -9.06
N HIS A 36 0.68 -11.95 -8.38
CA HIS A 36 1.50 -12.43 -7.27
C HIS A 36 2.90 -12.89 -7.70
N ILE A 37 2.99 -13.59 -8.85
CA ILE A 37 4.28 -14.08 -9.36
C ILE A 37 5.16 -12.94 -9.88
N GLU A 38 4.60 -11.83 -10.33
CA GLU A 38 5.35 -10.64 -10.70
C GLU A 38 6.16 -10.13 -9.51
N CYS A 39 5.51 -9.96 -8.35
CA CYS A 39 6.17 -9.48 -7.13
C CYS A 39 7.21 -10.48 -6.61
N SER A 40 6.88 -11.77 -6.56
CA SER A 40 7.83 -12.81 -6.15
C SER A 40 9.08 -12.83 -7.03
N ALA A 41 8.91 -12.80 -8.36
CA ALA A 41 10.03 -12.82 -9.30
C ALA A 41 10.88 -11.56 -9.25
N MET A 42 10.26 -10.37 -9.16
CA MET A 42 10.98 -9.10 -9.07
C MET A 42 11.74 -8.97 -7.76
N SER A 43 11.12 -9.36 -6.64
CA SER A 43 11.78 -9.35 -5.32
C SER A 43 13.03 -10.23 -5.33
N MET A 44 12.92 -11.47 -5.79
CA MET A 44 14.06 -12.37 -5.87
C MET A 44 15.15 -11.85 -6.81
N LYS A 45 14.78 -11.24 -7.94
CA LYS A 45 15.74 -10.72 -8.92
C LYS A 45 16.57 -9.56 -8.37
N TYR A 46 15.95 -8.63 -7.64
CA TYR A 46 16.60 -7.39 -7.23
C TYR A 46 17.09 -7.37 -5.79
N LEU A 47 16.47 -8.16 -4.91
CA LEU A 47 16.73 -8.13 -3.48
C LEU A 47 17.25 -9.47 -2.93
N GLY A 48 17.25 -10.53 -3.75
CA GLY A 48 17.67 -11.86 -3.34
C GLY A 48 16.51 -12.75 -2.88
N GLU A 49 16.85 -13.98 -2.48
CA GLU A 49 15.85 -15.01 -2.18
C GLU A 49 15.14 -14.80 -0.84
N THR A 50 15.76 -14.07 0.08
CA THR A 50 15.19 -13.73 1.40
C THR A 50 15.28 -12.23 1.63
N LEU A 51 14.15 -11.60 1.83
CA LEU A 51 14.05 -10.18 2.13
C LEU A 51 14.27 -9.93 3.62
N ASP A 52 14.81 -8.76 3.99
CA ASP A 52 14.85 -8.35 5.39
C ASP A 52 13.45 -7.94 5.85
N ILE A 53 12.77 -7.08 5.08
CA ILE A 53 11.44 -6.56 5.39
C ILE A 53 10.57 -6.64 4.14
N HIS A 54 9.35 -7.17 4.29
CA HIS A 54 8.30 -7.12 3.29
C HIS A 54 7.03 -6.57 3.92
N GLY A 55 6.35 -5.67 3.22
CA GLY A 55 5.18 -5.04 3.80
C GLY A 55 4.25 -4.41 2.78
N GLY A 56 3.10 -3.99 3.28
CA GLY A 56 2.06 -3.35 2.48
C GLY A 56 0.84 -2.97 3.31
N GLY A 57 -0.27 -2.64 2.68
CA GLY A 57 -1.53 -2.48 3.37
C GLY A 57 -2.03 -3.80 3.97
N LEU A 58 -2.82 -3.72 5.02
CA LEU A 58 -3.41 -4.91 5.66
C LEU A 58 -4.27 -5.74 4.69
N ASP A 59 -4.83 -5.10 3.68
CA ASP A 59 -5.59 -5.73 2.59
C ASP A 59 -4.75 -6.61 1.67
N LEU A 60 -3.44 -6.44 1.65
CA LEU A 60 -2.51 -7.29 0.89
C LEU A 60 -2.11 -8.56 1.64
N LEU A 61 -2.36 -8.64 2.96
CA LEU A 61 -2.02 -9.83 3.74
C LEU A 61 -2.56 -11.09 3.08
N PHE A 62 -3.83 -11.07 2.72
CA PHE A 62 -4.47 -12.14 1.98
C PHE A 62 -5.33 -11.57 0.83
N PRO A 63 -5.24 -12.14 -0.39
CA PRO A 63 -4.43 -13.33 -0.75
C PRO A 63 -3.01 -13.00 -1.22
N HIS A 64 -2.62 -11.73 -1.38
CA HIS A 64 -1.42 -11.34 -2.15
C HIS A 64 -0.12 -11.82 -1.48
N HIS A 65 0.15 -11.39 -0.24
CA HIS A 65 1.40 -11.74 0.46
C HIS A 65 1.49 -13.23 0.80
N GLU A 66 0.37 -13.86 1.15
CA GLU A 66 0.34 -15.32 1.35
C GLU A 66 0.68 -16.09 0.08
N ASN A 67 0.22 -15.59 -1.08
CA ASN A 67 0.55 -16.20 -2.36
C ASN A 67 2.02 -15.95 -2.77
N GLU A 68 2.56 -14.76 -2.49
CA GLU A 68 3.99 -14.48 -2.70
C GLU A 68 4.88 -15.38 -1.84
N LEU A 69 4.51 -15.53 -0.57
CA LEU A 69 5.19 -16.41 0.38
C LEU A 69 5.18 -17.85 -0.13
N ALA A 70 4.02 -18.38 -0.47
CA ALA A 70 3.89 -19.74 -0.99
C ALA A 70 4.72 -19.96 -2.26
N GLN A 71 4.70 -19.03 -3.21
CA GLN A 71 5.48 -19.12 -4.45
C GLN A 71 6.98 -19.08 -4.20
N SER A 72 7.43 -18.13 -3.39
CA SER A 72 8.85 -17.88 -3.15
C SER A 72 9.48 -19.01 -2.34
N GLU A 73 8.85 -19.45 -1.27
CA GLU A 73 9.34 -20.51 -0.41
C GLU A 73 9.30 -21.89 -1.10
N CYS A 74 8.27 -22.17 -1.88
CA CYS A 74 8.23 -23.40 -2.69
C CYS A 74 9.30 -23.41 -3.78
N CYS A 75 9.69 -22.25 -4.31
CA CYS A 75 10.71 -22.14 -5.34
C CYS A 75 12.13 -22.27 -4.77
N THR A 76 12.40 -21.60 -3.65
CA THR A 76 13.76 -21.44 -3.10
C THR A 76 14.10 -22.41 -1.98
N GLY A 77 13.09 -22.93 -1.27
CA GLY A 77 13.27 -23.68 -0.03
C GLY A 77 13.75 -22.82 1.14
N LYS A 78 13.67 -21.49 1.04
CA LYS A 78 14.14 -20.53 2.04
C LYS A 78 13.01 -19.64 2.49
N PRO A 79 13.05 -19.06 3.71
CA PRO A 79 12.10 -18.06 4.14
C PRO A 79 12.09 -16.86 3.18
N PHE A 80 10.91 -16.43 2.76
CA PHE A 80 10.78 -15.32 1.80
C PHE A 80 11.11 -13.98 2.45
N SER A 81 10.66 -13.73 3.68
CA SER A 81 10.97 -12.51 4.41
C SER A 81 11.18 -12.76 5.90
N LYS A 82 12.13 -12.03 6.50
CA LYS A 82 12.42 -12.09 7.94
C LYS A 82 11.36 -11.37 8.76
N TYR A 83 10.88 -10.21 8.27
CA TYR A 83 9.90 -9.37 8.96
C TYR A 83 8.79 -8.94 8.01
N TRP A 84 7.56 -9.01 8.50
CA TRP A 84 6.37 -8.59 7.80
C TRP A 84 5.74 -7.39 8.50
N LEU A 85 5.46 -6.32 7.74
CA LEU A 85 4.82 -5.13 8.26
C LEU A 85 3.56 -4.81 7.44
N HIS A 86 2.42 -4.74 8.10
CA HIS A 86 1.15 -4.39 7.46
C HIS A 86 0.59 -3.10 8.04
N ASN A 87 0.38 -2.11 7.17
CA ASN A 87 -0.18 -0.83 7.55
C ASN A 87 -1.70 -0.91 7.67
N GLY A 88 -2.26 -0.17 8.62
CA GLY A 88 -3.68 0.16 8.62
C GLY A 88 -4.06 0.91 7.34
N LEU A 89 -5.33 0.83 6.99
CA LEU A 89 -5.85 1.45 5.77
C LEU A 89 -6.30 2.88 6.05
N MET A 90 -6.18 3.73 5.02
CA MET A 90 -6.82 5.05 5.05
C MET A 90 -8.32 4.90 4.81
N GLN A 91 -9.10 5.59 5.62
CA GLN A 91 -10.56 5.65 5.54
C GLN A 91 -10.98 7.09 5.30
N ALA A 92 -11.97 7.31 4.46
CA ALA A 92 -12.52 8.67 4.27
C ALA A 92 -13.29 9.09 5.52
N SER A 93 -13.09 10.32 5.99
CA SER A 93 -13.77 10.87 7.16
C SER A 93 -15.29 10.73 7.03
N GLY A 94 -15.91 10.13 8.05
CA GLY A 94 -17.34 9.91 8.11
C GLY A 94 -17.89 8.76 7.26
N GLN A 95 -17.04 8.00 6.58
CA GLN A 95 -17.42 6.78 5.84
C GLN A 95 -16.52 5.62 6.23
N SER A 96 -17.12 4.50 6.59
CA SER A 96 -16.42 3.24 6.76
C SER A 96 -16.07 2.69 5.36
N GLY A 97 -14.87 2.98 4.86
CA GLY A 97 -14.45 2.53 3.53
C GLY A 97 -12.94 2.70 3.29
N LYS A 98 -12.38 1.91 2.36
CA LYS A 98 -10.99 2.00 1.94
C LYS A 98 -10.78 3.22 1.06
N VAL A 99 -9.74 4.01 1.35
CA VAL A 99 -9.21 5.03 0.45
C VAL A 99 -7.99 4.43 -0.26
N GLY A 100 -8.17 4.05 -1.51
CA GLY A 100 -7.13 3.44 -2.34
C GLY A 100 -6.92 1.93 -2.12
N GLY A 101 -6.99 1.16 -3.18
CA GLY A 101 -6.70 -0.27 -3.22
C GLY A 101 -7.07 -0.86 -4.58
N GLN A 102 -6.24 -1.75 -5.13
CA GLN A 102 -6.61 -2.54 -6.30
C GLN A 102 -7.53 -3.68 -5.86
N HIS A 103 -8.68 -3.82 -6.53
CA HIS A 103 -9.55 -4.96 -6.36
C HIS A 103 -9.26 -6.05 -7.37
N ASP A 104 -8.85 -7.22 -6.87
CA ASP A 104 -9.03 -8.45 -7.62
C ASP A 104 -10.48 -8.92 -7.47
N LYS A 105 -11.19 -8.98 -8.61
CA LYS A 105 -12.56 -9.51 -8.70
C LYS A 105 -12.56 -11.05 -8.67
N HIS A 106 -11.92 -11.69 -7.72
CA HIS A 106 -11.90 -13.15 -7.67
C HIS A 106 -12.08 -13.70 -6.26
N GLY A 107 -13.19 -14.42 -6.10
CA GLY A 107 -13.44 -15.43 -5.09
C GLY A 107 -14.34 -14.96 -3.94
N ASP A 108 -15.30 -15.81 -3.59
CA ASP A 108 -16.24 -15.69 -2.49
C ASP A 108 -15.56 -15.52 -1.12
N VAL A 109 -14.99 -14.35 -0.91
CA VAL A 109 -14.77 -13.79 0.42
C VAL A 109 -16.04 -12.98 0.71
N PRO A 110 -16.60 -13.01 1.93
CA PRO A 110 -17.78 -12.21 2.25
C PRO A 110 -17.58 -10.80 1.73
N ASP A 111 -18.56 -10.32 0.97
CA ASP A 111 -18.52 -9.08 0.20
C ASP A 111 -18.14 -7.89 1.10
N MET A 112 -16.85 -7.70 1.30
CA MET A 112 -16.29 -6.49 1.90
C MET A 112 -16.44 -5.30 0.95
N ASP A 113 -16.83 -5.55 -0.31
CA ASP A 113 -17.07 -4.53 -1.32
C ASP A 113 -18.39 -3.76 -1.11
N ALA A 114 -19.35 -4.33 -0.39
CA ALA A 114 -20.62 -3.65 -0.06
C ALA A 114 -20.42 -2.50 0.95
N GLN A 115 -19.27 -2.40 1.61
CA GLN A 115 -18.96 -1.32 2.56
C GLN A 115 -18.09 -0.20 1.97
N VAL A 116 -17.78 -0.25 0.69
CA VAL A 116 -16.88 0.73 0.03
C VAL A 116 -17.68 1.74 -0.80
N ALA A 117 -18.46 2.55 -0.16
CA ALA A 117 -18.95 3.80 -0.75
C ALA A 117 -17.83 4.85 -0.61
N GLY A 118 -17.19 5.24 -1.73
CA GLY A 118 -16.18 6.32 -1.73
C GLY A 118 -14.76 5.88 -2.09
N LYS A 119 -14.60 4.97 -3.05
CA LYS A 119 -13.28 4.59 -3.59
C LYS A 119 -12.56 5.77 -4.24
N LEU A 120 -11.54 6.27 -3.59
CA LEU A 120 -10.48 7.02 -4.25
C LEU A 120 -9.43 6.02 -4.79
N ALA A 121 -9.80 5.21 -5.77
CA ALA A 121 -8.85 4.32 -6.45
C ALA A 121 -8.41 4.96 -7.78
N GLY A 122 -7.13 4.86 -8.13
CA GLY A 122 -6.60 5.41 -9.37
C GLY A 122 -7.36 4.92 -10.62
N SER A 123 -7.84 3.67 -10.63
CA SER A 123 -8.69 3.10 -11.68
C SER A 123 -10.13 3.65 -11.70
N ALA A 124 -10.56 4.35 -10.67
CA ALA A 124 -11.89 4.97 -10.56
C ALA A 124 -11.86 6.49 -10.77
N GLY A 125 -10.76 7.03 -11.33
CA GLY A 125 -10.61 8.47 -11.59
C GLY A 125 -10.25 9.27 -10.34
N ALA A 126 -9.67 8.65 -9.31
CA ALA A 126 -9.14 9.37 -8.16
C ALA A 126 -8.05 10.35 -8.61
N GLU A 127 -8.15 11.59 -8.17
CA GLU A 127 -7.10 12.57 -8.36
C GLU A 127 -5.80 12.10 -7.70
N SER A 128 -4.67 12.47 -8.29
CA SER A 128 -3.38 12.16 -7.68
C SER A 128 -3.24 12.91 -6.35
N VAL A 129 -2.53 12.33 -5.39
CA VAL A 129 -2.20 12.99 -4.11
C VAL A 129 -1.59 14.38 -4.34
N LYS A 130 -0.80 14.53 -5.41
CA LYS A 130 -0.22 15.82 -5.80
C LYS A 130 -1.28 16.87 -6.11
N THR A 131 -2.36 16.48 -6.78
CA THR A 131 -3.42 17.41 -7.20
C THR A 131 -4.47 17.58 -6.10
N ALA A 132 -4.91 16.48 -5.50
CA ALA A 132 -6.00 16.51 -4.52
C ALA A 132 -5.58 17.03 -3.14
N VAL A 133 -4.35 16.72 -2.72
CA VAL A 133 -3.91 16.98 -1.33
C VAL A 133 -2.89 18.10 -1.27
N PHE A 134 -1.84 18.06 -2.11
CA PHE A 134 -0.77 19.06 -2.07
C PHE A 134 -1.13 20.40 -2.72
N SER A 135 -2.31 20.50 -3.37
CA SER A 135 -2.84 21.79 -3.80
C SER A 135 -3.34 22.64 -2.63
N THR A 136 -3.77 22.02 -1.54
CA THR A 136 -4.40 22.66 -0.38
C THR A 136 -3.59 22.56 0.90
N HIS A 137 -2.76 21.50 1.02
CA HIS A 137 -1.99 21.22 2.22
C HIS A 137 -0.49 21.16 1.95
N HIS A 138 0.30 21.69 2.88
CA HIS A 138 1.75 21.61 2.78
C HIS A 138 2.21 20.15 2.92
N PRO A 139 3.17 19.66 2.08
CA PRO A 139 3.61 18.26 2.11
C PRO A 139 4.09 17.78 3.48
N GLU A 140 4.73 18.64 4.25
CA GLU A 140 5.20 18.30 5.60
C GLU A 140 4.06 18.09 6.59
N THR A 141 2.98 18.88 6.48
CA THR A 141 1.76 18.67 7.26
C THR A 141 1.15 17.31 6.96
N VAL A 142 1.10 16.94 5.67
CA VAL A 142 0.58 15.62 5.25
C VAL A 142 1.47 14.50 5.77
N ARG A 143 2.80 14.67 5.70
CA ARG A 143 3.75 13.71 6.28
C ARG A 143 3.55 13.56 7.79
N PHE A 144 3.42 14.65 8.51
CA PHE A 144 3.21 14.64 9.95
C PHE A 144 1.87 13.97 10.30
N PHE A 145 0.81 14.25 9.54
CA PHE A 145 -0.49 13.60 9.67
C PHE A 145 -0.38 12.06 9.54
N LEU A 146 0.32 11.56 8.52
CA LEU A 146 0.50 10.13 8.31
C LEU A 146 1.33 9.47 9.43
N LEU A 147 2.32 10.19 9.98
CA LEU A 147 3.20 9.67 11.04
C LEU A 147 2.61 9.81 12.45
N ALA A 148 1.61 10.66 12.64
CA ALA A 148 0.99 10.87 13.95
C ALA A 148 0.14 9.67 14.42
N THR A 149 -0.24 8.79 13.51
CA THR A 149 -1.01 7.58 13.81
C THR A 149 -0.10 6.35 13.76
N HIS A 150 -0.28 5.44 14.72
CA HIS A 150 0.46 4.16 14.69
C HIS A 150 0.19 3.43 13.37
N TYR A 151 1.23 2.93 12.72
CA TYR A 151 1.14 2.40 11.35
C TYR A 151 0.13 1.26 11.15
N ARG A 152 -0.19 0.48 12.20
CA ARG A 152 -1.22 -0.58 12.14
C ARG A 152 -2.63 -0.08 12.33
N SER A 153 -2.81 1.16 12.77
CA SER A 153 -4.14 1.73 13.01
C SER A 153 -4.69 2.33 11.72
N PRO A 154 -6.00 2.23 11.47
CA PRO A 154 -6.62 2.96 10.38
C PRO A 154 -6.42 4.47 10.55
N ILE A 155 -6.24 5.16 9.43
CA ILE A 155 -6.11 6.61 9.38
C ILE A 155 -7.41 7.19 8.83
N ASP A 156 -8.06 8.03 9.64
CA ASP A 156 -9.24 8.81 9.23
C ASP A 156 -8.79 10.00 8.39
N PHE A 157 -8.92 9.89 7.07
CA PHE A 157 -8.42 10.86 6.11
C PHE A 157 -9.49 11.90 5.76
N GLY A 158 -9.17 13.17 6.01
CA GLY A 158 -10.01 14.30 5.65
C GLY A 158 -9.30 15.62 5.89
N ASP A 159 -9.71 16.67 5.16
CA ASP A 159 -9.07 17.99 5.20
C ASP A 159 -9.04 18.57 6.62
N GLU A 160 -10.12 18.45 7.37
CA GLU A 160 -10.19 18.91 8.76
C GLU A 160 -9.13 18.28 9.65
N ARG A 161 -8.87 16.97 9.48
CA ARG A 161 -7.85 16.25 10.23
C ARG A 161 -6.43 16.67 9.85
N ILE A 162 -6.21 16.94 8.57
CA ILE A 162 -4.91 17.44 8.08
C ILE A 162 -4.67 18.85 8.61
N GLU A 163 -5.69 19.72 8.60
CA GLU A 163 -5.60 21.08 9.16
C GLU A 163 -5.32 21.07 10.67
N GLU A 164 -6.02 20.22 11.43
CA GLU A 164 -5.79 20.03 12.86
C GLU A 164 -4.33 19.61 13.14
N THR A 165 -3.81 18.70 12.33
CA THR A 165 -2.42 18.26 12.40
C THR A 165 -1.46 19.41 12.03
N GLY A 166 -1.80 20.23 11.06
CA GLY A 166 -1.06 21.44 10.70
C GLY A 166 -0.91 22.41 11.87
N ARG A 167 -1.99 22.66 12.60
CA ARG A 167 -1.94 23.51 13.83
C ARG A 167 -1.02 22.93 14.90
N SER A 168 -0.97 21.61 15.03
CA SER A 168 -0.06 20.93 15.97
C SER A 168 1.40 21.07 15.52
N LEU A 169 1.67 20.91 14.22
CA LEU A 169 3.00 21.08 13.63
C LEU A 169 3.53 22.49 13.82
N GLU A 170 2.69 23.53 13.67
CA GLU A 170 3.06 24.91 13.94
C GLU A 170 3.56 25.14 15.37
N GLY A 171 3.06 24.36 16.34
CA GLY A 171 3.56 24.41 17.72
C GLY A 171 5.03 24.09 17.83
N PHE A 172 5.52 23.12 17.07
CA PHE A 172 6.94 22.78 17.01
C PHE A 172 7.77 23.90 16.37
N TYR A 173 7.29 24.50 15.29
CA TYR A 173 8.00 25.61 14.66
C TYR A 173 8.11 26.83 15.56
N ARG A 174 7.04 27.16 16.28
CA ARG A 174 7.06 28.25 17.29
C ARG A 174 8.09 27.96 18.40
N LEU A 175 8.23 26.69 18.82
CA LEU A 175 9.25 26.31 19.79
C LEU A 175 10.65 26.52 19.24
N ILE A 176 10.91 26.10 17.99
CA ILE A 176 12.20 26.27 17.32
C ILE A 176 12.56 27.76 17.17
N GLU A 177 11.60 28.58 16.75
CA GLU A 177 11.79 30.04 16.67
C GLU A 177 12.07 30.68 18.03
N ALA A 178 11.31 30.24 19.06
CA ALA A 178 11.53 30.74 20.42
C ALA A 178 12.92 30.35 20.95
N PHE A 179 13.38 29.14 20.67
CA PHE A 179 14.72 28.68 21.00
C PHE A 179 15.78 29.60 20.38
N GLY A 180 15.70 29.82 19.06
CA GLY A 180 16.64 30.73 18.36
C GLY A 180 16.65 32.15 18.93
N ARG A 181 15.46 32.70 19.23
CA ARG A 181 15.31 34.04 19.82
C ARG A 181 15.90 34.14 21.21
N ILE A 182 15.76 33.11 22.05
CA ILE A 182 16.22 33.12 23.45
C ILE A 182 17.70 32.81 23.53
N THR A 183 18.19 31.83 22.77
CA THR A 183 19.58 31.36 22.87
C THR A 183 20.54 32.02 21.89
N GLY A 184 20.02 32.63 20.82
CA GLY A 184 20.85 33.12 19.70
C GLY A 184 21.45 32.00 18.85
N GLN A 185 21.03 30.74 19.05
CA GLN A 185 21.55 29.57 18.36
C GLN A 185 20.56 29.06 17.32
N ASP A 186 21.10 28.48 16.26
CA ASP A 186 20.27 27.74 15.29
C ASP A 186 19.93 26.34 15.85
N PHE A 187 18.66 26.05 15.99
CA PHE A 187 18.17 24.75 16.47
C PHE A 187 18.68 23.58 15.62
N TYR A 188 18.77 23.78 14.31
CA TYR A 188 19.20 22.72 13.37
C TYR A 188 20.74 22.56 13.32
N ALA A 189 21.49 23.44 13.97
CA ALA A 189 22.93 23.32 14.09
C ALA A 189 23.37 22.70 15.43
N LEU A 190 22.43 22.24 16.25
CA LEU A 190 22.75 21.52 17.49
C LEU A 190 23.21 20.09 17.12
N GLU A 191 24.38 19.70 17.67
CA GLU A 191 24.94 18.35 17.57
C GLU A 191 24.27 17.38 18.60
#